data_68859df8e0362dbfbb040b80973708f6
#
_entry.id   68859df8e0362dbfbb040b80973708f6
#
_cell.length_a   1.000
_cell.length_b   1.000
_cell.length_c   1.000
_cell.angle_alpha   90.00
_cell.angle_beta   90.00
_cell.angle_gamma   90.00
#
_symmetry.space_group_name_H-M   'P 1'
#
loop_
_entity.id
_entity.type
_entity.pdbx_description
1 polymer ?
#
loop_
_entity_poly.entity_id
_entity_poly.type
_entity_poly.pdbx_seq_one_letter_code
_entity_poly.pdbx_strand_id
1 'polypeptide(L)'
;MYKLSKLVPAMALLLLGCFAVGATAEGEADAEARKEKILANLTLQFPQLGTLNPVMNEIKASGFEGLDEGSFTVRGRAQTFLVTSDDTKLYLIQGEALDVSKSAEEIQAELDKRAEEEAKQAAERAAELEKATEGVPVRGNADAPVTIVEFSDFQCPYCTRGAATVEEILAKYPNDVKFVFKHFPLGFHPWAKPAAIAANCAGNQNHDAFWVLHDKYFEHQKEITPENVVEKSQGWLADSGVDIPSWLACASDEDTEEYKAEAKSVDEDMAFGQRMGVSGTPGFFVNGQFLNGAQPLSAFEPLIEAAKGEG
;
A
#
# COMPACT_ATOMS: atom_id res chain seq x y z
N MET A 1 93.22 24.20 14.06
CA MET A 1 94.21 24.17 12.92
C MET A 1 93.65 23.41 11.77
N TYR A 2 93.64 24.03 10.57
CA TYR A 2 93.53 23.50 9.23
C TYR A 2 92.24 22.81 8.79
N LYS A 3 91.53 23.49 8.02
CA LYS A 3 91.44 23.80 6.58
C LYS A 3 90.62 22.78 5.79
N LEU A 4 89.50 23.32 5.29
CA LEU A 4 88.96 23.24 3.88
C LEU A 4 89.28 22.00 3.02
N SER A 5 88.27 21.43 2.46
CA SER A 5 88.08 21.66 1.02
C SER A 5 86.70 21.08 0.56
N LYS A 6 86.12 21.77 -0.38
CA LYS A 6 84.87 21.56 -1.12
C LYS A 6 84.94 20.31 -1.98
N LEU A 7 83.83 19.69 -2.14
CA LEU A 7 83.44 19.20 -3.47
C LEU A 7 81.92 18.79 -3.42
N VAL A 8 81.12 19.47 -4.22
CA VAL A 8 79.80 19.12 -4.63
C VAL A 8 79.98 18.19 -5.85
N PRO A 9 79.21 17.15 -5.99
CA PRO A 9 78.51 17.01 -7.27
C PRO A 9 77.08 16.56 -7.16
N ALA A 10 76.32 17.22 -8.01
CA ALA A 10 75.22 16.68 -8.84
C ALA A 10 74.05 15.97 -8.17
N MET A 11 73.04 16.77 -7.97
CA MET A 11 71.67 16.41 -7.77
C MET A 11 71.09 15.82 -9.06
N ALA A 12 70.88 14.51 -9.11
CA ALA A 12 70.04 13.88 -10.12
C ALA A 12 68.59 14.04 -9.69
N LEU A 13 67.89 14.99 -10.31
CA LEU A 13 66.44 15.18 -10.20
C LEU A 13 65.77 14.04 -10.99
N LEU A 14 65.26 13.03 -10.26
CA LEU A 14 64.30 12.07 -10.81
C LEU A 14 62.92 12.75 -10.82
N LEU A 15 62.53 13.33 -11.93
CA LEU A 15 61.17 13.73 -12.25
C LEU A 15 60.29 12.46 -12.37
N LEU A 16 59.60 12.12 -11.26
CA LEU A 16 58.40 11.28 -11.37
C LEU A 16 57.33 12.14 -12.03
N GLY A 17 57.14 11.90 -13.32
CA GLY A 17 56.02 12.45 -14.06
C GLY A 17 54.71 11.88 -13.52
N CYS A 18 53.97 12.64 -12.70
CA CYS A 18 52.55 12.46 -12.56
C CYS A 18 51.92 12.78 -13.91
N PHE A 19 51.55 11.71 -14.66
CA PHE A 19 50.58 11.86 -15.70
C PHE A 19 49.22 12.10 -15.04
N ALA A 20 48.94 13.36 -14.71
CA ALA A 20 47.58 13.82 -14.64
C ALA A 20 47.05 13.78 -16.07
N VAL A 21 46.15 12.86 -16.33
CA VAL A 21 45.30 12.93 -17.53
C VAL A 21 44.42 14.15 -17.32
N GLY A 22 44.90 15.31 -17.72
CA GLY A 22 44.13 16.54 -17.80
C GLY A 22 43.17 16.36 -19.00
N ALA A 23 41.89 16.36 -18.77
CA ALA A 23 40.95 16.66 -19.81
C ALA A 23 41.39 17.97 -20.46
N THR A 24 41.64 17.97 -21.78
CA THR A 24 41.99 19.16 -22.51
C THR A 24 40.81 20.11 -22.55
N ALA A 25 41.00 21.42 -22.48
CA ALA A 25 39.93 22.42 -22.51
C ALA A 25 38.99 22.24 -23.74
N GLU A 26 39.47 21.66 -24.83
CA GLU A 26 38.68 21.29 -26.01
C GLU A 26 37.71 20.14 -25.69
N GLY A 27 38.08 19.13 -24.93
CA GLY A 27 37.18 18.02 -24.53
C GLY A 27 36.10 18.42 -23.57
N GLU A 28 36.34 19.39 -22.69
CA GLU A 28 35.31 19.96 -21.80
C GLU A 28 34.28 20.81 -22.59
N ALA A 29 34.73 21.59 -23.56
CA ALA A 29 33.89 22.42 -24.42
C ALA A 29 32.95 21.53 -25.30
N ASP A 30 33.48 20.43 -25.84
CA ASP A 30 32.70 19.46 -26.62
C ASP A 30 31.65 18.73 -25.76
N ALA A 31 32.01 18.37 -24.53
CA ALA A 31 31.08 17.73 -23.62
C ALA A 31 29.93 18.67 -23.20
N GLU A 32 30.22 19.95 -23.01
CA GLU A 32 29.19 20.95 -22.66
C GLU A 32 28.27 21.25 -23.84
N ALA A 33 28.82 21.40 -25.04
CA ALA A 33 28.04 21.56 -26.28
C ALA A 33 27.11 20.36 -26.53
N ARG A 34 27.57 19.14 -26.24
CA ARG A 34 26.77 17.92 -26.31
C ARG A 34 25.57 17.94 -25.35
N LYS A 35 25.79 18.35 -24.09
CA LYS A 35 24.75 18.50 -23.09
C LYS A 35 23.69 19.49 -23.50
N GLU A 36 24.11 20.67 -23.98
CA GLU A 36 23.20 21.73 -24.46
C GLU A 36 22.36 21.24 -25.63
N LYS A 37 22.96 20.56 -26.61
CA LYS A 37 22.26 19.99 -27.77
C LYS A 37 21.18 18.99 -27.34
N ILE A 38 21.52 18.06 -26.44
CA ILE A 38 20.57 17.04 -25.96
C ILE A 38 19.44 17.71 -25.18
N LEU A 39 19.74 18.64 -24.30
CA LEU A 39 18.72 19.37 -23.51
C LEU A 39 17.80 20.19 -24.39
N ALA A 40 18.32 20.88 -25.40
CA ALA A 40 17.52 21.63 -26.38
C ALA A 40 16.54 20.71 -27.14
N ASN A 41 17.00 19.54 -27.58
CA ASN A 41 16.13 18.56 -28.25
C ASN A 41 15.05 18.00 -27.31
N LEU A 42 15.39 17.71 -26.06
CA LEU A 42 14.40 17.28 -25.05
C LEU A 42 13.33 18.33 -24.81
N THR A 43 13.72 19.60 -24.65
CA THR A 43 12.76 20.72 -24.42
C THR A 43 11.94 21.04 -25.65
N LEU A 44 12.47 20.83 -26.84
CA LEU A 44 11.72 20.97 -28.10
C LEU A 44 10.61 19.90 -28.21
N GLN A 45 10.93 18.64 -27.88
CA GLN A 45 9.97 17.53 -27.97
C GLN A 45 8.99 17.51 -26.81
N PHE A 46 9.40 18.01 -25.65
CA PHE A 46 8.59 18.12 -24.43
C PHE A 46 8.55 19.58 -23.94
N PRO A 47 7.74 20.47 -24.54
CA PRO A 47 7.74 21.90 -24.22
C PRO A 47 7.47 22.20 -22.73
N GLN A 48 6.66 21.38 -22.05
CA GLN A 48 6.42 21.49 -20.61
C GLN A 48 7.69 21.28 -19.78
N LEU A 49 8.68 20.53 -20.27
CA LEU A 49 9.95 20.34 -19.60
C LEU A 49 10.75 21.64 -19.58
N GLY A 50 10.73 22.42 -20.66
CA GLY A 50 11.41 23.72 -20.75
C GLY A 50 10.91 24.73 -19.72
N THR A 51 9.63 24.72 -19.38
CA THR A 51 9.06 25.61 -18.33
C THR A 51 9.52 25.27 -16.92
N LEU A 52 10.12 24.10 -16.72
CA LEU A 52 10.57 23.60 -15.42
C LEU A 52 12.06 23.81 -15.17
N ASN A 53 12.77 24.54 -16.07
CA ASN A 53 14.19 24.82 -16.01
C ASN A 53 15.04 23.56 -15.74
N PRO A 54 15.04 22.58 -16.64
CA PRO A 54 15.83 21.36 -16.49
C PRO A 54 17.32 21.67 -16.53
N VAL A 55 18.10 20.99 -15.69
CA VAL A 55 19.56 21.12 -15.66
C VAL A 55 20.15 19.79 -16.07
N MET A 56 20.94 19.79 -17.16
CA MET A 56 21.70 18.61 -17.60
C MET A 56 22.84 18.36 -16.65
N ASN A 57 22.96 17.12 -16.17
CA ASN A 57 24.07 16.70 -15.32
C ASN A 57 25.21 16.11 -16.18
N GLU A 58 25.89 15.10 -15.70
CA GLU A 58 26.94 14.40 -16.43
C GLU A 58 26.37 13.46 -17.49
N ILE A 59 27.07 13.36 -18.64
CA ILE A 59 26.90 12.28 -19.62
C ILE A 59 28.22 11.53 -19.69
N LYS A 60 28.17 10.21 -19.47
CA LYS A 60 29.34 9.33 -19.38
C LYS A 60 29.09 8.03 -20.17
N ALA A 61 30.15 7.32 -20.51
CA ALA A 61 30.04 6.01 -21.12
C ALA A 61 29.21 5.09 -20.22
N SER A 62 28.21 4.43 -20.80
CA SER A 62 27.45 3.40 -20.13
C SER A 62 28.17 2.04 -20.19
N GLY A 63 27.64 1.04 -19.49
CA GLY A 63 28.12 -0.34 -19.67
C GLY A 63 27.69 -1.01 -20.98
N PHE A 64 26.98 -0.29 -21.86
CA PHE A 64 26.43 -0.83 -23.12
C PHE A 64 27.15 -0.21 -24.30
N GLU A 65 27.57 -1.06 -25.25
CA GLU A 65 28.24 -0.63 -26.48
C GLU A 65 27.32 0.30 -27.30
N GLY A 66 27.83 1.45 -27.72
CA GLY A 66 27.11 2.42 -28.53
C GLY A 66 26.08 3.26 -27.80
N LEU A 67 26.03 3.16 -26.45
CA LEU A 67 25.16 3.96 -25.59
C LEU A 67 25.97 4.67 -24.51
N ASP A 68 25.61 5.92 -24.25
CA ASP A 68 26.09 6.70 -23.10
C ASP A 68 24.92 6.90 -22.10
N GLU A 69 25.26 6.98 -20.81
CA GLU A 69 24.32 7.25 -19.74
C GLU A 69 24.42 8.72 -19.33
N GLY A 70 23.28 9.37 -19.18
CA GLY A 70 23.20 10.72 -18.65
C GLY A 70 22.00 10.93 -17.74
N SER A 71 21.97 12.08 -17.13
CA SER A 71 20.79 12.47 -16.35
C SER A 71 20.56 13.99 -16.44
N PHE A 72 19.31 14.40 -16.25
CA PHE A 72 18.94 15.79 -16.02
C PHE A 72 18.07 15.92 -14.78
N THR A 73 18.14 17.06 -14.13
CA THR A 73 17.40 17.34 -12.89
C THR A 73 16.26 18.31 -13.19
N VAL A 74 15.05 17.95 -12.72
CA VAL A 74 13.85 18.79 -12.79
C VAL A 74 13.22 18.85 -11.41
N ARG A 75 13.01 20.06 -10.88
CA ARG A 75 12.42 20.26 -9.54
C ARG A 75 13.10 19.42 -8.45
N GLY A 76 14.44 19.30 -8.50
CA GLY A 76 15.22 18.53 -7.54
C GLY A 76 15.17 17.01 -7.72
N ARG A 77 14.51 16.49 -8.75
CA ARG A 77 14.49 15.06 -9.07
C ARG A 77 15.33 14.78 -10.30
N ALA A 78 16.26 13.85 -10.19
CA ALA A 78 17.06 13.39 -11.31
C ALA A 78 16.24 12.40 -12.17
N GLN A 79 16.38 12.56 -13.51
CA GLN A 79 15.84 11.65 -14.51
C GLN A 79 17.01 11.10 -15.30
N THR A 80 17.17 9.79 -15.33
CA THR A 80 18.24 9.10 -16.07
C THR A 80 17.80 8.80 -17.50
N PHE A 81 18.75 8.84 -18.44
CA PHE A 81 18.53 8.45 -19.81
C PHE A 81 19.72 7.71 -20.37
N LEU A 82 19.50 6.92 -21.42
CA LEU A 82 20.54 6.45 -22.31
C LEU A 82 20.45 7.22 -23.62
N VAL A 83 21.59 7.58 -24.19
CA VAL A 83 21.67 8.25 -25.48
C VAL A 83 22.66 7.50 -26.38
N THR A 84 22.33 7.34 -27.66
CA THR A 84 23.28 6.74 -28.62
C THR A 84 24.53 7.60 -28.74
N SER A 85 25.69 6.98 -28.93
CA SER A 85 26.97 7.70 -29.00
C SER A 85 27.02 8.68 -30.19
N ASP A 86 26.14 8.54 -31.18
CA ASP A 86 25.94 9.51 -32.29
C ASP A 86 24.91 10.60 -31.99
N ASP A 87 24.32 10.62 -30.78
CA ASP A 87 23.30 11.55 -30.31
C ASP A 87 22.01 11.60 -31.16
N THR A 88 21.66 10.51 -31.81
CA THR A 88 20.49 10.45 -32.68
C THR A 88 19.25 9.94 -31.97
N LYS A 89 19.40 9.15 -30.91
CA LYS A 89 18.28 8.60 -30.13
C LYS A 89 18.55 8.71 -28.64
N LEU A 90 17.50 9.05 -27.89
CA LEU A 90 17.52 9.11 -26.43
C LEU A 90 16.36 8.27 -25.86
N TYR A 91 16.69 7.49 -24.84
CA TYR A 91 15.75 6.62 -24.13
C TYR A 91 15.66 7.08 -22.67
N LEU A 92 14.51 7.59 -22.26
CA LEU A 92 14.27 7.92 -20.86
C LEU A 92 14.11 6.63 -20.04
N ILE A 93 14.90 6.50 -18.98
CA ILE A 93 14.81 5.37 -18.05
C ILE A 93 13.94 5.80 -16.87
N GLN A 94 12.85 5.07 -16.63
CA GLN A 94 12.00 5.25 -15.46
C GLN A 94 12.33 4.16 -14.44
N GLY A 95 12.87 4.57 -13.28
CA GLY A 95 13.25 3.65 -12.20
C GLY A 95 14.74 3.31 -12.19
N GLU A 96 15.12 2.44 -11.26
CA GLU A 96 16.48 1.94 -11.12
C GLU A 96 16.74 0.82 -12.14
N ALA A 97 18.02 0.61 -12.50
CA ALA A 97 18.42 -0.53 -13.32
C ALA A 97 18.05 -1.83 -12.61
N LEU A 98 17.32 -2.69 -13.30
CA LEU A 98 16.99 -4.02 -12.78
C LEU A 98 18.18 -4.95 -12.97
N ASP A 99 18.57 -5.64 -11.90
CA ASP A 99 19.52 -6.74 -11.99
C ASP A 99 18.84 -7.96 -12.63
N VAL A 100 19.28 -8.32 -13.83
CA VAL A 100 18.80 -9.47 -14.58
C VAL A 100 19.87 -10.57 -14.70
N SER A 101 20.88 -10.54 -13.82
CA SER A 101 22.00 -11.49 -13.85
C SER A 101 21.65 -12.87 -13.30
N LYS A 102 20.54 -12.97 -12.54
CA LYS A 102 20.12 -14.24 -11.93
C LYS A 102 19.65 -15.23 -12.97
N SER A 103 20.03 -16.49 -12.83
CA SER A 103 19.49 -17.58 -13.62
C SER A 103 18.00 -17.82 -13.32
N ALA A 104 17.31 -18.51 -14.23
CA ALA A 104 15.92 -18.90 -14.00
C ALA A 104 15.74 -19.76 -12.74
N GLU A 105 16.71 -20.61 -12.42
CA GLU A 105 16.72 -21.47 -11.23
C GLU A 105 16.87 -20.64 -9.94
N GLU A 106 17.75 -19.64 -9.92
CA GLU A 106 17.92 -18.73 -8.80
C GLU A 106 16.67 -17.86 -8.56
N ILE A 107 16.04 -17.39 -9.66
CA ILE A 107 14.78 -16.65 -9.58
C ILE A 107 13.68 -17.54 -9.02
N GLN A 108 13.55 -18.77 -9.51
CA GLN A 108 12.54 -19.72 -9.03
C GLN A 108 12.74 -20.02 -7.54
N ALA A 109 13.96 -20.31 -7.10
CA ALA A 109 14.25 -20.55 -5.68
C ALA A 109 13.92 -19.35 -4.78
N GLU A 110 14.14 -18.13 -5.28
CA GLU A 110 13.76 -16.91 -4.54
C GLU A 110 12.24 -16.71 -4.48
N LEU A 111 11.53 -17.03 -5.57
CA LEU A 111 10.07 -17.01 -5.60
C LEU A 111 9.47 -18.05 -4.65
N ASP A 112 9.99 -19.27 -4.67
CA ASP A 112 9.54 -20.35 -3.77
C ASP A 112 9.74 -19.95 -2.31
N LYS A 113 10.91 -19.40 -1.96
CA LYS A 113 11.19 -18.91 -0.62
C LYS A 113 10.23 -17.78 -0.20
N ARG A 114 9.93 -16.84 -1.09
CA ARG A 114 8.95 -15.78 -0.81
C ARG A 114 7.55 -16.35 -0.58
N ALA A 115 7.15 -17.33 -1.41
CA ALA A 115 5.87 -18.00 -1.26
C ALA A 115 5.76 -18.72 0.10
N GLU A 116 6.83 -19.40 0.56
CA GLU A 116 6.87 -20.02 1.87
C GLU A 116 6.77 -18.99 3.02
N GLU A 117 7.49 -17.87 2.91
CA GLU A 117 7.43 -16.79 3.90
C GLU A 117 6.04 -16.14 3.94
N GLU A 118 5.43 -15.90 2.78
CA GLU A 118 4.06 -15.37 2.67
C GLU A 118 3.03 -16.33 3.25
N ALA A 119 3.13 -17.63 2.96
CA ALA A 119 2.25 -18.65 3.51
C ALA A 119 2.36 -18.71 5.04
N LYS A 120 3.58 -18.67 5.58
CA LYS A 120 3.81 -18.63 7.02
C LYS A 120 3.18 -17.39 7.67
N GLN A 121 3.39 -16.20 7.09
CA GLN A 121 2.81 -14.96 7.58
C GLN A 121 1.27 -14.98 7.48
N ALA A 122 0.73 -15.59 6.43
CA ALA A 122 -0.72 -15.74 6.28
C ALA A 122 -1.28 -16.66 7.38
N ALA A 123 -0.63 -17.78 7.69
CA ALA A 123 -1.04 -18.66 8.79
C ALA A 123 -0.97 -17.97 10.16
N GLU A 124 0.09 -17.20 10.43
CA GLU A 124 0.20 -16.41 11.66
C GLU A 124 -0.94 -15.39 11.78
N ARG A 125 -1.22 -14.65 10.68
CA ARG A 125 -2.35 -13.71 10.63
C ARG A 125 -3.69 -14.41 10.79
N ALA A 126 -3.89 -15.57 10.16
CA ALA A 126 -5.12 -16.35 10.31
C ALA A 126 -5.39 -16.71 11.77
N ALA A 127 -4.38 -17.17 12.50
CA ALA A 127 -4.51 -17.50 13.92
C ALA A 127 -4.82 -16.28 14.81
N GLU A 128 -4.27 -15.10 14.48
CA GLU A 128 -4.61 -13.85 15.18
C GLU A 128 -6.04 -13.41 14.88
N LEU A 129 -6.46 -13.50 13.60
CA LEU A 129 -7.81 -13.15 13.15
C LEU A 129 -8.86 -14.09 13.78
N GLU A 130 -8.59 -15.39 13.85
CA GLU A 130 -9.47 -16.36 14.49
C GLU A 130 -9.80 -15.96 15.93
N LYS A 131 -8.77 -15.63 16.74
CA LYS A 131 -8.97 -15.14 18.11
C LYS A 131 -9.73 -13.82 18.18
N ALA A 132 -9.44 -12.89 17.25
CA ALA A 132 -10.09 -11.57 17.23
C ALA A 132 -11.54 -11.62 16.70
N THR A 133 -11.97 -12.75 16.16
CA THR A 133 -13.32 -12.97 15.62
C THR A 133 -14.17 -13.92 16.47
N GLU A 134 -13.68 -14.37 17.62
CA GLU A 134 -14.47 -15.18 18.55
C GLU A 134 -15.64 -14.37 19.12
N GLY A 135 -16.85 -14.94 19.05
CA GLY A 135 -18.06 -14.37 19.63
C GLY A 135 -18.64 -13.14 18.90
N VAL A 136 -18.08 -12.75 17.73
CA VAL A 136 -18.62 -11.64 16.94
C VAL A 136 -19.69 -12.12 15.96
N PRO A 137 -20.57 -11.22 15.45
CA PRO A 137 -21.54 -11.57 14.43
C PRO A 137 -20.91 -12.15 13.17
N VAL A 138 -21.40 -13.29 12.73
CA VAL A 138 -20.94 -14.01 11.53
C VAL A 138 -22.05 -14.04 10.49
N ARG A 139 -21.69 -13.85 9.20
CA ARG A 139 -22.58 -14.09 8.06
C ARG A 139 -22.04 -15.26 7.23
N GLY A 140 -22.95 -16.07 6.66
CA GLY A 140 -22.60 -17.30 5.97
C GLY A 140 -22.56 -18.52 6.90
N ASN A 141 -21.79 -19.55 6.53
CA ASN A 141 -21.67 -20.76 7.34
C ASN A 141 -20.62 -20.59 8.43
N ALA A 142 -21.04 -20.62 9.71
CA ALA A 142 -20.14 -20.43 10.85
C ALA A 142 -19.02 -21.50 10.93
N ASP A 143 -19.29 -22.71 10.40
CA ASP A 143 -18.35 -23.83 10.38
C ASP A 143 -17.57 -23.94 9.05
N ALA A 144 -17.63 -22.90 8.22
CA ALA A 144 -16.97 -22.89 6.92
C ALA A 144 -15.43 -22.95 7.04
N PRO A 145 -14.74 -23.65 6.12
CA PRO A 145 -13.28 -23.74 6.11
C PRO A 145 -12.58 -22.42 5.74
N VAL A 146 -13.29 -21.52 5.04
CA VAL A 146 -12.75 -20.25 4.60
C VAL A 146 -13.34 -19.11 5.42
N THR A 147 -12.48 -18.39 6.15
CA THR A 147 -12.88 -17.17 6.87
C THR A 147 -12.45 -15.94 6.07
N ILE A 148 -13.41 -15.08 5.77
CA ILE A 148 -13.15 -13.74 5.22
C ILE A 148 -13.42 -12.72 6.31
N VAL A 149 -12.39 -11.95 6.68
CA VAL A 149 -12.50 -10.84 7.63
C VAL A 149 -12.33 -9.53 6.87
N GLU A 150 -13.31 -8.65 6.94
CA GLU A 150 -13.26 -7.30 6.36
C GLU A 150 -13.06 -6.27 7.45
N PHE A 151 -12.03 -5.43 7.31
CA PHE A 151 -11.88 -4.19 8.05
C PHE A 151 -12.51 -3.07 7.24
N SER A 152 -13.58 -2.48 7.76
CA SER A 152 -14.50 -1.68 6.97
C SER A 152 -15.00 -0.45 7.72
N ASP A 153 -15.53 0.50 6.94
CA ASP A 153 -16.07 1.76 7.39
C ASP A 153 -17.43 1.98 6.74
N PHE A 154 -18.49 2.09 7.53
CA PHE A 154 -19.86 2.25 7.04
C PHE A 154 -20.07 3.51 6.19
N GLN A 155 -19.23 4.53 6.35
CA GLN A 155 -19.32 5.76 5.56
C GLN A 155 -18.44 5.74 4.30
N CYS A 156 -17.55 4.77 4.17
CA CYS A 156 -16.64 4.68 3.01
C CYS A 156 -17.39 4.20 1.75
N PRO A 157 -17.38 4.95 0.64
CA PRO A 157 -18.06 4.55 -0.59
C PRO A 157 -17.43 3.31 -1.24
N TYR A 158 -16.17 3.04 -0.98
CA TYR A 158 -15.50 1.81 -1.44
C TYR A 158 -15.97 0.59 -0.65
N CYS A 159 -16.31 0.76 0.64
CA CYS A 159 -16.86 -0.31 1.47
C CYS A 159 -18.27 -0.74 1.01
N THR A 160 -19.10 0.18 0.51
CA THR A 160 -20.37 -0.19 -0.13
C THR A 160 -20.15 -1.14 -1.32
N ARG A 161 -19.10 -0.95 -2.11
CA ARG A 161 -18.75 -1.88 -3.20
C ARG A 161 -18.20 -3.21 -2.67
N GLY A 162 -17.41 -3.15 -1.58
CA GLY A 162 -16.93 -4.34 -0.90
C GLY A 162 -18.07 -5.20 -0.39
N ALA A 163 -19.05 -4.60 0.29
CA ALA A 163 -20.25 -5.28 0.77
C ALA A 163 -21.03 -5.98 -0.36
N ALA A 164 -21.20 -5.33 -1.52
CA ALA A 164 -21.83 -5.97 -2.68
C ALA A 164 -21.03 -7.18 -3.18
N THR A 165 -19.70 -7.11 -3.20
CA THR A 165 -18.85 -8.26 -3.57
C THR A 165 -18.96 -9.40 -2.53
N VAL A 166 -19.03 -9.06 -1.25
CA VAL A 166 -19.24 -10.07 -0.18
C VAL A 166 -20.57 -10.83 -0.36
N GLU A 167 -21.64 -10.14 -0.72
CA GLU A 167 -22.92 -10.80 -1.03
C GLU A 167 -22.80 -11.76 -2.23
N GLU A 168 -22.06 -11.37 -3.28
CA GLU A 168 -21.78 -12.26 -4.41
C GLU A 168 -20.97 -13.50 -3.98
N ILE A 169 -19.98 -13.32 -3.10
CA ILE A 169 -19.17 -14.41 -2.54
C ILE A 169 -20.03 -15.36 -1.75
N LEU A 170 -20.84 -14.86 -0.81
CA LEU A 170 -21.72 -15.70 0.02
C LEU A 170 -22.78 -16.43 -0.79
N ALA A 171 -23.30 -15.81 -1.84
CA ALA A 171 -24.24 -16.47 -2.77
C ALA A 171 -23.57 -17.60 -3.56
N LYS A 172 -22.31 -17.43 -3.95
CA LYS A 172 -21.55 -18.42 -4.73
C LYS A 172 -20.99 -19.55 -3.86
N TYR A 173 -20.57 -19.23 -2.64
CA TYR A 173 -19.91 -20.15 -1.70
C TYR A 173 -20.67 -20.31 -0.37
N PRO A 174 -21.98 -20.67 -0.39
CA PRO A 174 -22.83 -20.62 0.79
C PRO A 174 -22.43 -21.58 1.92
N ASN A 175 -21.68 -22.63 1.61
CA ASN A 175 -21.21 -23.62 2.58
C ASN A 175 -19.72 -23.49 2.90
N ASP A 176 -18.97 -22.77 2.08
CA ASP A 176 -17.51 -22.75 2.14
C ASP A 176 -16.95 -21.49 2.80
N VAL A 177 -17.77 -20.43 2.94
CA VAL A 177 -17.32 -19.12 3.43
C VAL A 177 -18.06 -18.70 4.69
N LYS A 178 -17.27 -18.26 5.67
CA LYS A 178 -17.66 -17.50 6.85
C LYS A 178 -17.17 -16.06 6.69
N PHE A 179 -18.06 -15.08 6.85
CA PHE A 179 -17.73 -13.67 6.75
C PHE A 179 -17.85 -12.98 8.11
N VAL A 180 -16.84 -12.18 8.46
CA VAL A 180 -16.77 -11.37 9.68
C VAL A 180 -16.43 -9.93 9.32
N PHE A 181 -17.20 -9.01 9.89
CA PHE A 181 -16.99 -7.58 9.75
C PHE A 181 -16.25 -7.02 10.98
N LYS A 182 -15.20 -6.24 10.77
CA LYS A 182 -14.45 -5.53 11.80
C LYS A 182 -14.44 -4.04 11.52
N HIS A 183 -14.60 -3.25 12.54
CA HIS A 183 -14.71 -1.81 12.39
C HIS A 183 -13.36 -1.14 12.12
N PHE A 184 -13.31 -0.26 11.11
CA PHE A 184 -12.15 0.57 10.80
C PHE A 184 -12.59 1.98 10.37
N PRO A 185 -13.27 2.75 11.25
CA PRO A 185 -13.80 4.06 10.91
C PRO A 185 -12.67 5.05 10.65
N LEU A 186 -12.66 5.67 9.47
CA LEU A 186 -11.68 6.66 9.09
C LEU A 186 -11.98 8.01 9.74
N GLY A 187 -10.98 8.69 10.30
CA GLY A 187 -11.18 9.90 11.10
C GLY A 187 -11.82 11.09 10.37
N PHE A 188 -11.89 11.07 9.04
CA PHE A 188 -12.57 12.06 8.21
C PHE A 188 -14.00 11.67 7.83
N HIS A 189 -14.49 10.53 8.31
CA HIS A 189 -15.85 10.04 8.13
C HIS A 189 -16.67 10.24 9.43
N PRO A 190 -17.37 11.38 9.59
CA PRO A 190 -17.85 11.82 10.89
C PRO A 190 -18.97 10.96 11.50
N TRP A 191 -19.72 10.16 10.72
CA TRP A 191 -20.74 9.26 11.25
C TRP A 191 -20.30 7.78 11.29
N ALA A 192 -19.10 7.45 10.76
CA ALA A 192 -18.62 6.06 10.72
C ALA A 192 -18.47 5.45 12.13
N LYS A 193 -17.83 6.15 13.07
CA LYS A 193 -17.65 5.64 14.44
C LYS A 193 -18.97 5.56 15.22
N PRO A 194 -19.88 6.56 15.21
CA PRO A 194 -21.22 6.41 15.77
C PRO A 194 -22.00 5.21 15.20
N ALA A 195 -21.95 4.99 13.89
CA ALA A 195 -22.59 3.83 13.26
C ALA A 195 -21.98 2.49 13.73
N ALA A 196 -20.65 2.44 13.87
CA ALA A 196 -19.94 1.25 14.37
C ALA A 196 -20.38 0.90 15.80
N ILE A 197 -20.42 1.90 16.69
CA ILE A 197 -20.88 1.73 18.08
C ILE A 197 -22.33 1.24 18.08
N ALA A 198 -23.21 1.89 17.32
CA ALA A 198 -24.62 1.52 17.25
C ALA A 198 -24.84 0.08 16.73
N ALA A 199 -24.03 -0.34 15.75
CA ALA A 199 -24.08 -1.71 15.24
C ALA A 199 -23.62 -2.74 16.29
N ASN A 200 -22.53 -2.47 17.00
CA ASN A 200 -22.06 -3.32 18.09
C ASN A 200 -23.12 -3.44 19.19
N CYS A 201 -23.71 -2.31 19.64
CA CYS A 201 -24.78 -2.31 20.64
C CYS A 201 -25.99 -3.18 20.23
N ALA A 202 -26.31 -3.21 18.94
CA ALA A 202 -27.34 -4.11 18.41
C ALA A 202 -26.88 -5.57 18.40
N GLY A 203 -25.66 -5.82 17.95
CA GLY A 203 -25.03 -7.14 17.88
C GLY A 203 -24.89 -7.81 19.25
N ASN A 204 -24.64 -7.05 20.30
CA ASN A 204 -24.55 -7.56 21.67
C ASN A 204 -25.88 -8.10 22.20
N GLN A 205 -26.99 -7.60 21.68
CA GLN A 205 -28.31 -8.13 22.04
C GLN A 205 -28.77 -9.24 21.09
N ASN A 206 -28.46 -9.09 19.79
CA ASN A 206 -28.84 -10.02 18.74
C ASN A 206 -27.88 -9.89 17.55
N HIS A 207 -27.16 -10.94 17.21
CA HIS A 207 -26.23 -10.94 16.07
C HIS A 207 -26.92 -10.58 14.73
N ASP A 208 -28.17 -11.00 14.53
CA ASP A 208 -28.92 -10.64 13.31
C ASP A 208 -29.20 -9.13 13.23
N ALA A 209 -29.38 -8.48 14.36
CA ALA A 209 -29.59 -7.03 14.42
C ALA A 209 -28.34 -6.22 14.02
N PHE A 210 -27.14 -6.74 14.28
CA PHE A 210 -25.90 -6.17 13.73
C PHE A 210 -25.98 -6.14 12.20
N TRP A 211 -26.37 -7.25 11.58
CA TRP A 211 -26.44 -7.37 10.13
C TRP A 211 -27.56 -6.54 9.51
N VAL A 212 -28.66 -6.32 10.23
CA VAL A 212 -29.69 -5.35 9.82
C VAL A 212 -29.08 -3.96 9.69
N LEU A 213 -28.35 -3.50 10.70
CA LEU A 213 -27.71 -2.17 10.65
C LEU A 213 -26.59 -2.11 9.60
N HIS A 214 -25.76 -3.16 9.48
CA HIS A 214 -24.74 -3.28 8.45
C HIS A 214 -25.31 -3.01 7.06
N ASP A 215 -26.36 -3.74 6.69
CA ASP A 215 -26.95 -3.65 5.37
C ASP A 215 -27.60 -2.28 5.16
N LYS A 216 -28.34 -1.79 6.16
CA LYS A 216 -29.00 -0.47 6.10
C LYS A 216 -28.04 0.69 6.01
N TYR A 217 -26.87 0.64 6.65
CA TYR A 217 -25.86 1.68 6.54
C TYR A 217 -25.29 1.75 5.12
N PHE A 218 -25.01 0.63 4.49
CA PHE A 218 -24.52 0.64 3.11
C PHE A 218 -25.63 0.96 2.08
N GLU A 219 -26.86 0.48 2.29
CA GLU A 219 -28.01 0.79 1.43
C GLU A 219 -28.34 2.29 1.43
N HIS A 220 -28.32 2.92 2.61
CA HIS A 220 -28.73 4.32 2.81
C HIS A 220 -27.56 5.28 3.07
N GLN A 221 -26.35 4.91 2.72
CA GLN A 221 -25.11 5.65 3.06
C GLN A 221 -25.18 7.15 2.77
N LYS A 222 -25.84 7.55 1.67
CA LYS A 222 -25.95 8.95 1.24
C LYS A 222 -26.96 9.76 2.04
N GLU A 223 -27.81 9.13 2.82
CA GLU A 223 -28.87 9.74 3.61
C GLU A 223 -28.48 9.94 5.07
N ILE A 224 -27.37 9.34 5.50
CA ILE A 224 -26.90 9.31 6.88
C ILE A 224 -26.00 10.52 7.15
N THR A 225 -26.23 11.15 8.28
CA THR A 225 -25.41 12.25 8.82
C THR A 225 -25.08 11.97 10.29
N PRO A 226 -24.10 12.67 10.88
CA PRO A 226 -23.82 12.53 12.31
C PRO A 226 -25.03 12.76 13.21
N GLU A 227 -25.94 13.66 12.78
CA GLU A 227 -27.11 14.06 13.57
C GLU A 227 -28.24 13.04 13.49
N ASN A 228 -28.33 12.24 12.42
CA ASN A 228 -29.47 11.34 12.21
C ASN A 228 -29.12 9.85 12.30
N VAL A 229 -27.83 9.48 12.46
CA VAL A 229 -27.39 8.08 12.43
C VAL A 229 -28.08 7.23 13.49
N VAL A 230 -28.21 7.73 14.72
CA VAL A 230 -28.87 7.00 15.83
C VAL A 230 -30.37 6.87 15.58
N GLU A 231 -31.05 7.96 15.17
CA GLU A 231 -32.49 7.95 14.87
C GLU A 231 -32.83 6.97 13.75
N LYS A 232 -32.07 7.00 12.63
CA LYS A 232 -32.25 6.06 11.53
C LYS A 232 -32.03 4.60 11.97
N SER A 233 -30.98 4.35 12.73
CA SER A 233 -30.65 3.03 13.26
C SER A 233 -31.77 2.49 14.15
N GLN A 234 -32.30 3.31 15.04
CA GLN A 234 -33.47 2.96 15.86
C GLN A 234 -34.66 2.55 15.00
N GLY A 235 -34.95 3.32 13.95
CA GLY A 235 -36.04 3.02 13.03
C GLY A 235 -35.86 1.66 12.30
N TRP A 236 -34.64 1.32 11.89
CA TRP A 236 -34.34 0.05 11.23
C TRP A 236 -34.35 -1.15 12.18
N LEU A 237 -34.13 -0.93 13.47
CA LEU A 237 -34.16 -1.98 14.49
C LEU A 237 -35.55 -2.28 15.05
N ALA A 238 -36.58 -1.56 14.64
CA ALA A 238 -37.93 -1.65 15.23
C ALA A 238 -38.50 -3.10 15.28
N ASP A 239 -38.20 -3.91 14.26
CA ASP A 239 -38.68 -5.30 14.15
C ASP A 239 -37.57 -6.34 14.39
N SER A 240 -36.40 -5.94 14.88
CA SER A 240 -35.22 -6.82 15.05
C SER A 240 -35.21 -7.61 16.37
N GLY A 241 -36.15 -7.36 17.26
CA GLY A 241 -36.19 -7.97 18.59
C GLY A 241 -35.21 -7.35 19.62
N VAL A 242 -34.56 -6.24 19.25
CA VAL A 242 -33.67 -5.48 20.15
C VAL A 242 -34.47 -4.67 21.16
N ASP A 243 -34.07 -4.68 22.43
CA ASP A 243 -34.57 -3.75 23.43
C ASP A 243 -34.07 -2.33 23.16
N ILE A 244 -34.93 -1.53 22.51
CA ILE A 244 -34.58 -0.18 22.04
C ILE A 244 -34.12 0.75 23.14
N PRO A 245 -34.74 0.82 24.33
CA PRO A 245 -34.25 1.65 25.44
C PRO A 245 -32.81 1.30 25.84
N SER A 246 -32.51 0.04 26.01
CA SER A 246 -31.16 -0.43 26.35
C SER A 246 -30.16 -0.19 25.21
N TRP A 247 -30.58 -0.43 23.95
CA TRP A 247 -29.76 -0.12 22.79
C TRP A 247 -29.43 1.38 22.68
N LEU A 248 -30.42 2.27 22.90
CA LEU A 248 -30.20 3.72 22.88
C LEU A 248 -29.20 4.18 23.94
N ALA A 249 -29.28 3.66 25.17
CA ALA A 249 -28.30 3.95 26.21
C ALA A 249 -26.87 3.56 25.77
N CYS A 250 -26.73 2.38 25.16
CA CYS A 250 -25.45 1.92 24.62
C CYS A 250 -24.99 2.74 23.40
N ALA A 251 -25.88 3.09 22.48
CA ALA A 251 -25.51 3.67 21.18
C ALA A 251 -25.32 5.19 21.19
N SER A 252 -25.85 5.91 22.18
CA SER A 252 -25.90 7.37 22.15
C SER A 252 -25.61 8.09 23.48
N ASP A 253 -25.57 7.39 24.60
CA ASP A 253 -25.26 8.00 25.89
C ASP A 253 -23.78 7.79 26.26
N GLU A 254 -22.93 8.76 25.93
CA GLU A 254 -21.48 8.72 26.15
C GLU A 254 -21.04 8.54 27.60
N ASP A 255 -21.96 8.79 28.57
CA ASP A 255 -21.69 8.64 30.00
C ASP A 255 -21.87 7.20 30.49
N THR A 256 -22.57 6.33 29.72
CA THR A 256 -22.78 4.92 30.07
C THR A 256 -21.51 4.09 29.91
N GLU A 257 -21.38 3.04 30.72
CA GLU A 257 -20.25 2.10 30.60
C GLU A 257 -20.38 1.24 29.33
N GLU A 258 -21.61 0.98 28.88
CA GLU A 258 -21.93 0.25 27.65
C GLU A 258 -21.41 1.03 26.42
N TYR A 259 -21.71 2.32 26.31
CA TYR A 259 -21.18 3.16 25.23
C TYR A 259 -19.66 3.17 25.22
N LYS A 260 -19.03 3.41 26.39
CA LYS A 260 -17.57 3.44 26.50
C LYS A 260 -16.93 2.12 26.14
N ALA A 261 -17.55 1.01 26.50
CA ALA A 261 -17.07 -0.32 26.13
C ALA A 261 -17.10 -0.54 24.62
N GLU A 262 -18.20 -0.15 23.94
CA GLU A 262 -18.32 -0.31 22.49
C GLU A 262 -17.45 0.68 21.72
N ALA A 263 -17.31 1.91 22.19
CA ALA A 263 -16.38 2.87 21.62
C ALA A 263 -14.93 2.36 21.67
N LYS A 264 -14.55 1.74 22.80
CA LYS A 264 -13.25 1.11 22.98
C LYS A 264 -13.09 -0.11 22.06
N SER A 265 -14.12 -0.96 21.94
CA SER A 265 -14.11 -2.12 21.04
C SER A 265 -13.87 -1.70 19.58
N VAL A 266 -14.52 -0.63 19.12
CA VAL A 266 -14.28 -0.06 17.78
C VAL A 266 -12.84 0.44 17.61
N ASP A 267 -12.29 1.12 18.63
CA ASP A 267 -10.89 1.57 18.61
C ASP A 267 -9.89 0.40 18.62
N GLU A 268 -10.21 -0.68 19.35
CA GLU A 268 -9.42 -1.91 19.38
C GLU A 268 -9.43 -2.63 18.03
N ASP A 269 -10.57 -2.71 17.35
CA ASP A 269 -10.69 -3.25 16.00
C ASP A 269 -9.82 -2.45 15.02
N MET A 270 -9.91 -1.12 15.06
CA MET A 270 -9.09 -0.25 14.21
C MET A 270 -7.60 -0.44 14.49
N ALA A 271 -7.19 -0.46 15.77
CA ALA A 271 -5.80 -0.67 16.17
C ALA A 271 -5.30 -2.06 15.75
N PHE A 272 -6.15 -3.08 15.84
CA PHE A 272 -5.85 -4.43 15.37
C PHE A 272 -5.65 -4.45 13.85
N GLY A 273 -6.57 -3.88 13.06
CA GLY A 273 -6.44 -3.78 11.62
C GLY A 273 -5.15 -3.07 11.20
N GLN A 274 -4.78 -1.97 11.89
CA GLN A 274 -3.51 -1.27 11.63
C GLN A 274 -2.29 -2.17 11.87
N ARG A 275 -2.27 -2.96 12.96
CA ARG A 275 -1.19 -3.93 13.22
C ARG A 275 -1.13 -5.03 12.16
N MET A 276 -2.28 -5.42 11.62
CA MET A 276 -2.39 -6.39 10.52
C MET A 276 -2.00 -5.81 9.14
N GLY A 277 -1.67 -4.51 9.07
CA GLY A 277 -1.24 -3.84 7.84
C GLY A 277 -2.36 -3.17 7.05
N VAL A 278 -3.57 -3.08 7.60
CA VAL A 278 -4.67 -2.31 6.99
C VAL A 278 -4.37 -0.82 7.10
N SER A 279 -4.30 -0.13 5.97
CA SER A 279 -4.02 1.32 5.89
C SER A 279 -5.18 2.14 5.30
N GLY A 280 -6.26 1.47 4.91
CA GLY A 280 -7.47 2.07 4.32
C GLY A 280 -8.56 1.02 4.16
N THR A 281 -9.78 1.46 3.85
CA THR A 281 -10.96 0.60 3.77
C THR A 281 -11.54 0.51 2.37
N PRO A 282 -12.12 -0.67 2.02
CA PRO A 282 -12.08 -1.90 2.80
C PRO A 282 -10.73 -2.61 2.72
N GLY A 283 -10.35 -3.37 3.76
CA GLY A 283 -9.23 -4.30 3.73
C GLY A 283 -9.72 -5.70 4.10
N PHE A 284 -9.40 -6.69 3.28
CA PHE A 284 -9.89 -8.07 3.46
C PHE A 284 -8.77 -9.02 3.82
N PHE A 285 -9.08 -10.03 4.60
CA PHE A 285 -8.23 -11.20 4.82
C PHE A 285 -9.02 -12.46 4.48
N VAL A 286 -8.49 -13.28 3.59
CA VAL A 286 -9.03 -14.62 3.25
C VAL A 286 -8.07 -15.65 3.86
N ASN A 287 -8.47 -16.33 4.93
CA ASN A 287 -7.60 -17.20 5.72
C ASN A 287 -6.19 -16.59 5.97
N GLY A 288 -6.15 -15.30 6.39
CA GLY A 288 -4.92 -14.57 6.68
C GLY A 288 -4.19 -13.97 5.46
N GLN A 289 -4.60 -14.28 4.23
CA GLN A 289 -4.07 -13.62 3.03
C GLN A 289 -4.73 -12.26 2.82
N PHE A 290 -3.93 -11.20 2.78
CA PHE A 290 -4.42 -9.83 2.68
C PHE A 290 -4.79 -9.44 1.25
N LEU A 291 -5.98 -8.88 1.08
CA LEU A 291 -6.48 -8.32 -0.17
C LEU A 291 -6.93 -6.88 0.07
N ASN A 292 -6.25 -5.94 -0.55
CA ASN A 292 -6.46 -4.51 -0.31
C ASN A 292 -7.53 -3.91 -1.23
N GLY A 293 -8.44 -3.13 -0.63
CA GLY A 293 -9.45 -2.36 -1.35
C GLY A 293 -10.65 -3.16 -1.84
N ALA A 294 -11.63 -2.47 -2.44
CA ALA A 294 -12.82 -3.06 -3.01
C ALA A 294 -12.49 -3.80 -4.33
N GLN A 295 -12.05 -5.03 -4.21
CA GLN A 295 -11.72 -5.90 -5.33
C GLN A 295 -12.96 -6.62 -5.86
N PRO A 296 -12.99 -7.01 -7.16
CA PRO A 296 -14.07 -7.82 -7.71
C PRO A 296 -14.01 -9.27 -7.21
N LEU A 297 -15.13 -10.00 -7.31
CA LEU A 297 -15.23 -11.42 -6.95
C LEU A 297 -14.08 -12.26 -7.52
N SER A 298 -13.66 -12.01 -8.77
CA SER A 298 -12.58 -12.75 -9.43
C SER A 298 -11.21 -12.65 -8.72
N ALA A 299 -11.01 -11.65 -7.85
CA ALA A 299 -9.80 -11.54 -7.05
C ALA A 299 -9.85 -12.39 -5.77
N PHE A 300 -11.06 -12.67 -5.26
CA PHE A 300 -11.27 -13.54 -4.10
C PHE A 300 -11.28 -15.03 -4.47
N GLU A 301 -11.78 -15.38 -5.64
CA GLU A 301 -11.95 -16.76 -6.06
C GLU A 301 -10.70 -17.62 -5.94
N PRO A 302 -9.52 -17.20 -6.42
CA PRO A 302 -8.31 -18.00 -6.27
C PRO A 302 -7.91 -18.24 -4.81
N LEU A 303 -8.15 -17.24 -3.93
CA LEU A 303 -7.85 -17.34 -2.51
C LEU A 303 -8.81 -18.28 -1.79
N ILE A 304 -10.10 -18.20 -2.13
CA ILE A 304 -11.13 -19.09 -1.58
C ILE A 304 -10.86 -20.54 -2.02
N GLU A 305 -10.58 -20.78 -3.30
CA GLU A 305 -10.33 -22.15 -3.79
C GLU A 305 -9.04 -22.74 -3.22
N ALA A 306 -7.98 -21.94 -3.02
CA ALA A 306 -6.77 -22.38 -2.34
C ALA A 306 -7.06 -22.77 -0.88
N ALA A 307 -7.77 -21.90 -0.15
CA ALA A 307 -8.10 -22.11 1.26
C ALA A 307 -9.03 -23.33 1.49
N LYS A 308 -9.89 -23.68 0.54
CA LYS A 308 -10.73 -24.91 0.59
C LYS A 308 -9.91 -26.19 0.46
N GLY A 309 -8.77 -26.16 -0.22
CA GLY A 309 -7.90 -27.32 -0.44
C GLY A 309 -6.97 -27.63 0.72
N GLU A 310 -6.87 -26.74 1.71
CA GLU A 310 -6.00 -26.86 2.90
C GLU A 310 -6.73 -27.44 4.13
N GLY A 311 -8.06 -27.71 4.01
CA GLY A 311 -8.95 -28.22 5.08
C GLY A 311 -9.09 -29.75 5.16
#